data_a6b5c39a119c4b59d3f6ea4cd8bad335
#
_entry.id   a6b5c39a119c4b59d3f6ea4cd8bad335
#
_cell.length_a   1.000
_cell.length_b   1.000
_cell.length_c   1.000
_cell.angle_alpha   90.00
_cell.angle_beta   90.00
_cell.angle_gamma   90.00
#
_symmetry.space_group_name_H-M   'P 1'
#
loop_
_entity.id
_entity.type
_entity.pdbx_description
1 polymer ?
#
loop_
_entity_poly.entity_id
_entity_poly.type
_entity_poly.pdbx_seq_one_letter_code
_entity_poly.pdbx_strand_id
1 'polypeptide(L)'
;MNALADAVKEGLTQAVGTSNYSALQLRTASELLARKGVPLATTQSEYSLLHRQPEGNGVVDTSNDLGITLLAYSPLAMGLLTGKFTSANPPPGQRGQRFGTEYLTKIQPLLELLREIGQGHGGKTPAQVSLNWVICKGAIPIHGAKNARQAEENAGALGWRLTPDEIHALDDASGPLQI
;
A
#
# COMPACT_ATOMS: atom_id res chain seq x y z
N MET A 1 19.92 11.23 9.95
CA MET A 1 20.01 9.99 10.73
C MET A 1 20.61 10.20 12.12
N ASN A 2 21.70 10.99 12.30
CA ASN A 2 22.30 11.15 13.63
C ASN A 2 21.32 11.69 14.69
N ALA A 3 20.64 12.78 14.42
CA ALA A 3 19.64 13.37 15.32
C ALA A 3 18.49 12.40 15.67
N LEU A 4 18.08 11.55 14.71
CA LEU A 4 17.06 10.53 14.96
C LEU A 4 17.58 9.42 15.90
N ALA A 5 18.84 9.01 15.72
CA ALA A 5 19.45 8.04 16.63
C ALA A 5 19.62 8.62 18.05
N ASP A 6 19.98 9.88 18.16
CA ASP A 6 20.12 10.57 19.45
C ASP A 6 18.74 10.69 20.13
N ALA A 7 17.66 11.02 19.40
CA ALA A 7 16.29 11.04 19.92
C ALA A 7 15.82 9.69 20.48
N VAL A 8 16.21 8.57 19.84
CA VAL A 8 15.92 7.21 20.37
C VAL A 8 16.68 6.98 21.68
N LYS A 9 17.98 7.33 21.73
CA LYS A 9 18.81 7.14 22.90
C LYS A 9 18.37 7.99 24.11
N GLU A 10 17.86 9.18 23.83
CA GLU A 10 17.30 10.09 24.84
C GLU A 10 15.87 9.71 25.27
N GLY A 11 15.29 8.66 24.67
CA GLY A 11 13.94 8.20 24.99
C GLY A 11 12.82 9.09 24.46
N LEU A 12 13.12 10.03 23.56
CA LEU A 12 12.13 10.92 22.94
C LEU A 12 11.25 10.19 21.92
N THR A 13 11.73 9.09 21.36
CA THR A 13 10.97 8.17 20.51
C THR A 13 11.45 6.74 20.71
N GLN A 14 10.58 5.76 20.43
CA GLN A 14 10.93 4.34 20.55
C GLN A 14 11.54 3.77 19.27
N ALA A 15 11.18 4.33 18.11
CA ALA A 15 11.61 3.85 16.81
C ALA A 15 11.71 5.00 15.81
N VAL A 16 12.46 4.78 14.74
CA VAL A 16 12.61 5.73 13.63
C VAL A 16 12.33 5.05 12.30
N GLY A 17 11.77 5.81 11.38
CA GLY A 17 11.46 5.39 10.02
C GLY A 17 11.81 6.45 9.00
N THR A 18 11.64 6.09 7.73
CA THR A 18 11.82 6.97 6.59
C THR A 18 10.54 7.04 5.75
N SER A 19 10.48 7.97 4.79
CA SER A 19 9.38 8.03 3.83
C SER A 19 9.92 8.41 2.46
N ASN A 20 9.46 7.70 1.42
CA ASN A 20 9.81 7.93 0.02
C ASN A 20 11.34 7.87 -0.27
N TYR A 21 12.05 7.00 0.45
CA TYR A 21 13.47 6.74 0.20
C TYR A 21 13.63 5.72 -0.93
N SER A 22 14.65 5.90 -1.76
CA SER A 22 15.09 4.89 -2.71
C SER A 22 15.78 3.72 -2.00
N ALA A 23 15.94 2.59 -2.68
CA ALA A 23 16.67 1.43 -2.17
C ALA A 23 18.07 1.80 -1.63
N LEU A 24 18.82 2.63 -2.37
CA LEU A 24 20.15 3.11 -1.93
C LEU A 24 20.04 3.97 -0.66
N GLN A 25 19.07 4.87 -0.58
CA GLN A 25 18.87 5.71 0.60
C GLN A 25 18.47 4.88 1.82
N LEU A 26 17.66 3.81 1.65
CA LEU A 26 17.30 2.88 2.72
C LEU A 26 18.54 2.16 3.27
N ARG A 27 19.40 1.62 2.40
CA ARG A 27 20.66 0.97 2.81
C ARG A 27 21.55 1.93 3.58
N THR A 28 21.76 3.15 3.03
CA THR A 28 22.58 4.19 3.67
C THR A 28 22.00 4.61 5.03
N ALA A 29 20.69 4.82 5.12
CA ALA A 29 20.04 5.20 6.38
C ALA A 29 20.14 4.09 7.44
N SER A 30 19.92 2.84 7.04
CA SER A 30 20.07 1.66 7.90
C SER A 30 21.49 1.54 8.46
N GLU A 31 22.51 1.66 7.59
CA GLU A 31 23.92 1.61 8.01
C GLU A 31 24.28 2.72 9.00
N LEU A 32 23.84 3.96 8.72
CA LEU A 32 24.12 5.11 9.59
C LEU A 32 23.48 4.97 10.97
N LEU A 33 22.26 4.46 11.04
CA LEU A 33 21.56 4.18 12.30
C LEU A 33 22.18 3.00 13.03
N ALA A 34 22.54 1.92 12.32
CA ALA A 34 23.17 0.73 12.88
C ALA A 34 24.51 1.05 13.58
N ARG A 35 25.32 1.97 13.03
CA ARG A 35 26.56 2.48 13.68
C ARG A 35 26.30 3.14 15.04
N LYS A 36 25.08 3.57 15.28
CA LYS A 36 24.62 4.14 16.56
C LYS A 36 23.86 3.13 17.43
N GLY A 37 23.72 1.88 16.96
CA GLY A 37 22.98 0.82 17.68
C GLY A 37 21.45 1.01 17.60
N VAL A 38 20.94 1.76 16.62
CA VAL A 38 19.51 2.02 16.40
C VAL A 38 19.06 1.36 15.10
N PRO A 39 18.06 0.47 15.09
CA PRO A 39 17.53 -0.09 13.86
C PRO A 39 16.65 0.92 13.11
N LEU A 40 16.68 0.88 11.77
CA LEU A 40 15.67 1.52 10.94
C LEU A 40 14.43 0.62 10.94
N ALA A 41 13.37 1.04 11.63
CA ALA A 41 12.20 0.19 11.85
C ALA A 41 11.25 0.11 10.65
N THR A 42 11.00 1.24 10.00
CA THR A 42 10.00 1.33 8.93
C THR A 42 10.45 2.22 7.77
N THR A 43 9.86 1.98 6.60
CA THR A 43 9.82 2.95 5.50
C THR A 43 8.40 3.10 5.00
N GLN A 44 8.00 4.32 4.65
CA GLN A 44 6.66 4.62 4.14
C GLN A 44 6.74 5.01 2.67
N SER A 45 6.00 4.30 1.80
CA SER A 45 5.92 4.58 0.35
C SER A 45 4.50 4.47 -0.15
N GLU A 46 4.17 5.17 -1.25
CA GLU A 46 2.93 4.92 -1.97
C GLU A 46 2.96 3.49 -2.52
N TYR A 47 1.97 2.68 -2.14
CA TYR A 47 1.93 1.30 -2.59
C TYR A 47 0.51 0.76 -2.62
N SER A 48 0.09 0.30 -3.78
CA SER A 48 -1.24 -0.26 -4.06
C SER A 48 -1.20 -1.06 -5.36
N LEU A 49 -2.28 -1.76 -5.71
CA LEU A 49 -2.45 -2.40 -7.02
C LEU A 49 -2.24 -1.43 -8.21
N LEU A 50 -2.56 -0.14 -8.06
CA LEU A 50 -2.39 0.87 -9.11
C LEU A 50 -1.10 1.69 -8.98
N HIS A 51 -0.27 1.44 -7.97
CA HIS A 51 1.02 2.08 -7.75
C HIS A 51 2.03 1.06 -7.22
N ARG A 52 2.66 0.31 -8.11
CA ARG A 52 3.58 -0.78 -7.80
C ARG A 52 5.06 -0.41 -8.01
N GLN A 53 5.36 0.87 -8.17
CA GLN A 53 6.72 1.37 -8.33
C GLN A 53 7.71 0.84 -7.27
N PRO A 54 7.33 0.69 -5.97
CA PRO A 54 8.24 0.14 -4.95
C PRO A 54 8.74 -1.29 -5.23
N GLU A 55 8.01 -2.10 -6.00
CA GLU A 55 8.48 -3.43 -6.45
C GLU A 55 9.58 -3.26 -7.50
N GLY A 56 9.32 -2.47 -8.56
CA GLY A 56 10.22 -2.32 -9.69
C GLY A 56 11.49 -1.51 -9.41
N ASN A 57 11.50 -0.63 -8.39
CA ASN A 57 12.64 0.21 -8.04
C ASN A 57 13.49 -0.35 -6.86
N GLY A 58 13.18 -1.59 -6.42
CA GLY A 58 13.93 -2.32 -5.41
C GLY A 58 13.70 -1.89 -3.97
N VAL A 59 12.70 -1.03 -3.69
CA VAL A 59 12.37 -0.59 -2.32
C VAL A 59 11.79 -1.75 -1.50
N VAL A 60 10.90 -2.55 -2.10
CA VAL A 60 10.31 -3.74 -1.44
C VAL A 60 11.41 -4.74 -1.09
N ASP A 61 12.24 -5.13 -2.06
CA ASP A 61 13.31 -6.10 -1.85
C ASP A 61 14.31 -5.62 -0.79
N THR A 62 14.74 -4.35 -0.89
CA THR A 62 15.65 -3.76 0.11
C THR A 62 15.04 -3.72 1.50
N SER A 63 13.74 -3.43 1.62
CA SER A 63 13.06 -3.44 2.91
C SER A 63 13.05 -4.85 3.51
N ASN A 64 12.75 -5.86 2.72
CA ASN A 64 12.76 -7.26 3.14
C ASN A 64 14.18 -7.71 3.56
N ASP A 65 15.20 -7.42 2.74
CA ASP A 65 16.61 -7.75 3.02
C ASP A 65 17.10 -7.18 4.35
N LEU A 66 16.66 -5.97 4.68
CA LEU A 66 17.10 -5.23 5.87
C LEU A 66 16.16 -5.41 7.08
N GLY A 67 15.08 -6.18 6.95
CA GLY A 67 14.08 -6.34 8.01
C GLY A 67 13.32 -5.05 8.33
N ILE A 68 13.19 -4.15 7.36
CA ILE A 68 12.47 -2.87 7.48
C ILE A 68 11.01 -3.09 7.09
N THR A 69 10.07 -2.71 7.96
CA THR A 69 8.65 -2.82 7.64
C THR A 69 8.22 -1.74 6.64
N LEU A 70 7.67 -2.16 5.50
CA LEU A 70 7.07 -1.24 4.52
C LEU A 70 5.66 -0.83 4.98
N LEU A 71 5.45 0.47 5.15
CA LEU A 71 4.15 1.09 5.40
C LEU A 71 3.60 1.63 4.08
N ALA A 72 2.50 1.05 3.59
CA ALA A 72 1.89 1.41 2.32
C ALA A 72 0.88 2.56 2.51
N TYR A 73 1.22 3.78 2.10
CA TYR A 73 0.22 4.85 2.07
C TYR A 73 -0.55 4.84 0.74
N SER A 74 -1.73 5.43 0.73
CA SER A 74 -2.67 5.38 -0.42
C SER A 74 -3.00 3.97 -0.90
N PRO A 75 -3.17 2.94 -0.04
CA PRO A 75 -3.31 1.54 -0.46
C PRO A 75 -4.59 1.27 -1.28
N LEU A 76 -5.54 2.20 -1.26
CA LEU A 76 -6.77 2.16 -2.07
C LEU A 76 -6.73 3.13 -3.27
N ALA A 77 -5.54 3.65 -3.64
CA ALA A 77 -5.35 4.57 -4.76
C ALA A 77 -6.39 5.72 -4.73
N MET A 78 -6.40 6.49 -3.65
CA MET A 78 -7.35 7.60 -3.44
C MET A 78 -8.83 7.20 -3.53
N GLY A 79 -9.15 5.92 -3.32
CA GLY A 79 -10.48 5.35 -3.34
C GLY A 79 -10.91 4.76 -4.68
N LEU A 80 -10.06 4.72 -5.71
CA LEU A 80 -10.34 4.06 -6.99
C LEU A 80 -10.62 2.58 -6.79
N LEU A 81 -9.83 1.90 -5.95
CA LEU A 81 -9.94 0.47 -5.68
C LEU A 81 -11.12 0.08 -4.77
N THR A 82 -11.94 1.04 -4.35
CA THR A 82 -13.19 0.74 -3.60
C THR A 82 -14.34 0.28 -4.51
N GLY A 83 -14.22 0.48 -5.81
CA GLY A 83 -15.28 0.18 -6.79
C GLY A 83 -16.45 1.16 -6.81
N LYS A 84 -16.39 2.27 -6.05
CA LYS A 84 -17.47 3.28 -6.01
C LYS A 84 -17.43 4.28 -7.18
N PHE A 85 -16.27 4.42 -7.84
CA PHE A 85 -16.09 5.34 -8.95
C PHE A 85 -16.14 4.59 -10.29
N THR A 86 -16.90 5.13 -11.19
CA THR A 86 -17.06 4.64 -12.57
C THR A 86 -17.01 5.81 -13.56
N SER A 87 -16.99 5.52 -14.85
CA SER A 87 -17.13 6.57 -15.89
C SER A 87 -18.43 7.36 -15.77
N ALA A 88 -19.52 6.72 -15.28
CA ALA A 88 -20.81 7.39 -15.04
C ALA A 88 -20.87 8.10 -13.67
N ASN A 89 -20.00 7.75 -12.73
CA ASN A 89 -19.93 8.35 -11.40
C ASN A 89 -18.46 8.65 -11.04
N PRO A 90 -17.83 9.65 -11.66
CA PRO A 90 -16.42 9.97 -11.45
C PRO A 90 -16.18 10.57 -10.04
N PRO A 91 -14.95 10.49 -9.51
CA PRO A 91 -14.61 11.14 -8.26
C PRO A 91 -14.75 12.67 -8.39
N PRO A 92 -15.19 13.37 -7.33
CA PRO A 92 -15.35 14.83 -7.37
C PRO A 92 -14.01 15.58 -7.34
N GLY A 93 -14.04 16.82 -7.87
CA GLY A 93 -12.93 17.77 -7.78
C GLY A 93 -11.68 17.34 -8.55
N GLN A 94 -10.50 17.68 -8.03
CA GLN A 94 -9.21 17.43 -8.69
C GLN A 94 -8.96 15.95 -9.01
N ARG A 95 -9.53 15.02 -8.23
CA ARG A 95 -9.42 13.58 -8.51
C ARG A 95 -10.15 13.20 -9.81
N GLY A 96 -11.32 13.79 -10.06
CA GLY A 96 -12.05 13.58 -11.32
C GLY A 96 -11.31 14.13 -12.53
N GLN A 97 -10.57 15.23 -12.35
CA GLN A 97 -9.71 15.78 -13.40
C GLN A 97 -8.48 14.91 -13.66
N ARG A 98 -7.87 14.37 -12.58
CA ARG A 98 -6.70 13.48 -12.68
C ARG A 98 -7.04 12.12 -13.30
N PHE A 99 -8.20 11.55 -12.94
CA PHE A 99 -8.64 10.23 -13.38
C PHE A 99 -9.87 10.40 -14.30
N GLY A 100 -9.63 10.77 -15.55
CA GLY A 100 -10.68 10.96 -16.56
C GLY A 100 -11.49 9.69 -16.84
N THR A 101 -12.59 9.85 -17.58
CA THR A 101 -13.52 8.77 -17.94
C THR A 101 -12.82 7.57 -18.58
N GLU A 102 -11.82 7.82 -19.42
CA GLU A 102 -11.03 6.78 -20.07
C GLU A 102 -10.31 5.87 -19.05
N TYR A 103 -9.59 6.46 -18.08
CA TYR A 103 -8.90 5.70 -17.05
C TYR A 103 -9.88 4.95 -16.16
N LEU A 104 -11.00 5.57 -15.78
CA LEU A 104 -12.05 4.91 -14.99
C LEU A 104 -12.67 3.72 -15.73
N THR A 105 -12.79 3.79 -17.06
CA THR A 105 -13.22 2.64 -17.87
C THR A 105 -12.15 1.57 -17.92
N LYS A 106 -10.88 1.95 -18.08
CA LYS A 106 -9.75 1.04 -18.18
C LYS A 106 -9.55 0.18 -16.91
N ILE A 107 -9.86 0.72 -15.71
CA ILE A 107 -9.72 -0.03 -14.45
C ILE A 107 -10.90 -0.94 -14.11
N GLN A 108 -12.04 -0.88 -14.88
CA GLN A 108 -13.23 -1.68 -14.53
C GLN A 108 -12.96 -3.19 -14.49
N PRO A 109 -12.19 -3.81 -15.41
CA PRO A 109 -11.88 -5.23 -15.33
C PRO A 109 -11.16 -5.62 -14.05
N LEU A 110 -10.24 -4.78 -13.56
CA LEU A 110 -9.59 -5.01 -12.25
C LEU A 110 -10.59 -4.93 -11.10
N LEU A 111 -11.53 -3.98 -11.14
CA LEU A 111 -12.56 -3.86 -10.12
C LEU A 111 -13.55 -5.03 -10.13
N GLU A 112 -13.83 -5.61 -11.30
CA GLU A 112 -14.64 -6.82 -11.44
C GLU A 112 -13.91 -8.03 -10.86
N LEU A 113 -12.63 -8.21 -11.17
CA LEU A 113 -11.80 -9.26 -10.58
C LEU A 113 -11.73 -9.14 -9.04
N LEU A 114 -11.58 -7.93 -8.52
CA LEU A 114 -11.61 -7.69 -7.06
C LEU A 114 -12.96 -8.09 -6.44
N ARG A 115 -14.08 -7.88 -7.12
CA ARG A 115 -15.40 -8.32 -6.67
C ARG A 115 -15.54 -9.82 -6.70
N GLU A 116 -15.11 -10.47 -7.79
CA GLU A 116 -15.16 -11.92 -7.96
C GLU A 116 -14.36 -12.62 -6.84
N ILE A 117 -13.10 -12.23 -6.66
CA ILE A 117 -12.26 -12.75 -5.57
C ILE A 117 -12.94 -12.52 -4.22
N GLY A 118 -13.46 -11.31 -3.97
CA GLY A 118 -14.14 -10.99 -2.72
C GLY A 118 -15.36 -11.88 -2.44
N GLN A 119 -16.13 -12.26 -3.47
CA GLN A 119 -17.23 -13.20 -3.32
C GLN A 119 -16.75 -14.59 -2.90
N GLY A 120 -15.63 -15.07 -3.47
CA GLY A 120 -14.98 -16.32 -3.07
C GLY A 120 -14.53 -16.34 -1.61
N HIS A 121 -14.27 -15.18 -1.03
CA HIS A 121 -13.85 -14.99 0.38
C HIS A 121 -15.01 -14.53 1.30
N GLY A 122 -16.23 -14.99 1.07
CA GLY A 122 -17.35 -14.71 1.96
C GLY A 122 -17.90 -13.29 1.85
N GLY A 123 -17.86 -12.70 0.65
CA GLY A 123 -18.45 -11.39 0.36
C GLY A 123 -17.55 -10.22 0.74
N LYS A 124 -16.23 -10.38 0.67
CA LYS A 124 -15.29 -9.28 0.89
C LYS A 124 -15.43 -8.22 -0.20
N THR A 125 -15.31 -6.95 0.21
CA THR A 125 -15.41 -5.83 -0.73
C THR A 125 -14.12 -5.65 -1.55
N PRO A 126 -14.16 -4.98 -2.73
CA PRO A 126 -12.95 -4.65 -3.48
C PRO A 126 -11.89 -3.92 -2.65
N ALA A 127 -12.31 -3.03 -1.73
CA ALA A 127 -11.40 -2.36 -0.81
C ALA A 127 -10.70 -3.35 0.12
N GLN A 128 -11.43 -4.31 0.70
CA GLN A 128 -10.85 -5.32 1.58
C GLN A 128 -9.89 -6.26 0.83
N VAL A 129 -10.23 -6.66 -0.39
CA VAL A 129 -9.34 -7.47 -1.25
C VAL A 129 -8.06 -6.69 -1.59
N SER A 130 -8.19 -5.40 -1.96
CA SER A 130 -7.03 -4.56 -2.26
C SER A 130 -6.12 -4.34 -1.05
N LEU A 131 -6.68 -4.13 0.14
CA LEU A 131 -5.90 -4.02 1.38
C LEU A 131 -5.24 -5.36 1.75
N ASN A 132 -5.96 -6.49 1.57
CA ASN A 132 -5.41 -7.82 1.82
C ASN A 132 -4.26 -8.15 0.85
N TRP A 133 -4.34 -7.71 -0.42
CA TRP A 133 -3.23 -7.82 -1.36
C TRP A 133 -1.97 -7.13 -0.83
N VAL A 134 -2.06 -5.88 -0.33
CA VAL A 134 -0.93 -5.17 0.30
C VAL A 134 -0.36 -5.96 1.47
N ILE A 135 -1.23 -6.53 2.31
CA ILE A 135 -0.84 -7.38 3.45
C ILE A 135 -0.14 -8.65 2.97
N CYS A 136 -0.63 -9.30 1.91
CA CYS A 136 -0.02 -10.49 1.33
C CYS A 136 1.34 -10.21 0.69
N LYS A 137 1.56 -8.98 0.20
CA LYS A 137 2.87 -8.50 -0.30
C LYS A 137 3.84 -8.12 0.84
N GLY A 138 3.48 -8.35 2.11
CA GLY A 138 4.34 -8.12 3.28
C GLY A 138 4.35 -6.69 3.81
N ALA A 139 3.49 -5.80 3.28
CA ALA A 139 3.41 -4.41 3.72
C ALA A 139 2.23 -4.17 4.68
N ILE A 140 2.31 -3.12 5.48
CA ILE A 140 1.20 -2.68 6.35
C ILE A 140 0.46 -1.53 5.65
N PRO A 141 -0.81 -1.71 5.25
CA PRO A 141 -1.57 -0.64 4.61
C PRO A 141 -1.97 0.45 5.60
N ILE A 142 -1.67 1.71 5.26
CA ILE A 142 -2.14 2.89 5.99
C ILE A 142 -3.32 3.48 5.20
N HIS A 143 -4.51 3.14 5.61
CA HIS A 143 -5.74 3.59 4.95
C HIS A 143 -6.49 4.63 5.78
N GLY A 144 -7.13 5.59 5.12
CA GLY A 144 -7.96 6.59 5.76
C GLY A 144 -9.35 6.04 6.11
N ALA A 145 -9.86 6.44 7.28
CA ALA A 145 -11.26 6.26 7.66
C ALA A 145 -11.84 7.56 8.20
N LYS A 146 -12.99 8.00 7.69
CA LYS A 146 -13.65 9.23 8.11
C LYS A 146 -14.65 9.01 9.26
N ASN A 147 -15.00 7.76 9.54
CA ASN A 147 -15.94 7.36 10.57
C ASN A 147 -15.70 5.90 10.99
N ALA A 148 -16.30 5.47 12.10
CA ALA A 148 -16.17 4.13 12.67
C ALA A 148 -16.51 3.03 11.65
N ARG A 149 -17.61 3.19 10.91
CA ARG A 149 -18.02 2.21 9.89
C ARG A 149 -16.93 1.96 8.85
N GLN A 150 -16.28 3.01 8.36
CA GLN A 150 -15.16 2.85 7.41
C GLN A 150 -13.95 2.15 8.05
N ALA A 151 -13.68 2.41 9.32
CA ALA A 151 -12.60 1.73 10.03
C ALA A 151 -12.90 0.23 10.18
N GLU A 152 -14.12 -0.13 10.54
CA GLU A 152 -14.58 -1.53 10.62
C GLU A 152 -14.57 -2.23 9.27
N GLU A 153 -15.08 -1.57 8.21
CA GLU A 153 -15.01 -2.08 6.84
C GLU A 153 -13.56 -2.36 6.42
N ASN A 154 -12.65 -1.45 6.68
CA ASN A 154 -11.23 -1.62 6.35
C ASN A 154 -10.58 -2.75 7.18
N ALA A 155 -10.92 -2.86 8.48
CA ALA A 155 -10.45 -3.93 9.35
C ALA A 155 -10.88 -5.33 8.86
N GLY A 156 -11.97 -5.43 8.11
CA GLY A 156 -12.41 -6.66 7.44
C GLY A 156 -11.43 -7.20 6.38
N ALA A 157 -10.35 -6.47 6.07
CA ALA A 157 -9.23 -6.98 5.29
C ALA A 157 -8.33 -7.94 6.09
N LEU A 158 -8.46 -8.00 7.41
CA LEU A 158 -7.69 -8.85 8.30
C LEU A 158 -8.37 -10.22 8.52
N GLY A 159 -7.60 -11.20 9.01
CA GLY A 159 -8.11 -12.51 9.43
C GLY A 159 -8.30 -13.53 8.30
N TRP A 160 -7.89 -13.21 7.09
CA TRP A 160 -7.89 -14.09 5.91
C TRP A 160 -6.72 -13.75 5.00
N ARG A 161 -6.49 -14.54 3.95
CA ARG A 161 -5.39 -14.32 2.99
C ARG A 161 -5.86 -14.67 1.59
N LEU A 162 -5.41 -13.88 0.61
CA LEU A 162 -5.45 -14.25 -0.79
C LEU A 162 -4.56 -15.46 -1.05
N THR A 163 -4.99 -16.33 -1.97
CA THR A 163 -4.16 -17.42 -2.50
C THR A 163 -3.05 -16.86 -3.40
N PRO A 164 -1.95 -17.62 -3.62
CA PRO A 164 -0.91 -17.23 -4.58
C PRO A 164 -1.46 -16.95 -5.98
N ASP A 165 -2.42 -17.76 -6.47
CA ASP A 165 -3.04 -17.58 -7.78
C ASP A 165 -3.85 -16.29 -7.88
N GLU A 166 -4.60 -15.93 -6.82
CA GLU A 166 -5.34 -14.67 -6.76
C GLU A 166 -4.40 -13.46 -6.73
N ILE A 167 -3.29 -13.54 -5.97
CA ILE A 167 -2.26 -12.50 -5.96
C ILE A 167 -1.69 -12.31 -7.36
N HIS A 168 -1.34 -13.41 -8.04
CA HIS A 168 -0.80 -13.38 -9.39
C HIS A 168 -1.80 -12.78 -10.39
N ALA A 169 -3.06 -13.21 -10.34
CA ALA A 169 -4.12 -12.65 -11.19
C ALA A 169 -4.31 -11.13 -10.99
N LEU A 170 -4.24 -10.65 -9.74
CA LEU A 170 -4.31 -9.22 -9.42
C LEU A 170 -3.06 -8.47 -9.88
N ASP A 171 -1.89 -9.08 -9.76
CA ASP A 171 -0.62 -8.52 -10.25
C ASP A 171 -0.66 -8.33 -11.77
N ASP A 172 -1.12 -9.34 -12.52
CA ASP A 172 -1.25 -9.28 -13.97
C ASP A 172 -2.29 -8.26 -14.42
N ALA A 173 -3.48 -8.28 -13.82
CA ALA A 173 -4.56 -7.35 -14.16
C ALA A 173 -4.21 -5.90 -13.84
N SER A 174 -3.41 -5.64 -12.81
CA SER A 174 -3.02 -4.28 -12.41
C SER A 174 -1.76 -3.76 -13.12
N GLY A 175 -0.91 -4.62 -13.66
CA GLY A 175 0.35 -4.26 -14.30
C GLY A 175 0.22 -3.16 -15.37
N PRO A 176 -0.71 -3.25 -16.34
CA PRO A 176 -0.92 -2.24 -17.39
C PRO A 176 -1.60 -0.95 -16.91
N LEU A 177 -2.01 -0.86 -15.63
CA LEU A 177 -2.88 0.20 -15.09
C LEU A 177 -2.17 1.18 -14.16
N GLN A 178 -0.85 1.13 -14.08
CA GLN A 178 -0.05 1.93 -13.13
C GLN A 178 -0.23 3.45 -13.35
N ILE A 179 -0.24 4.25 -12.26
CA ILE A 179 -0.47 5.72 -12.22
C ILE A 179 0.74 6.47 -11.67
#